data_cfddcdb4b938370054e393c932d70f07
#
_entry.id   cfddcdb4b938370054e393c932d70f07
#
_cell.length_a   1.000
_cell.length_b   1.000
_cell.length_c   1.000
_cell.angle_alpha   90.00
_cell.angle_beta   90.00
_cell.angle_gamma   90.00
#
_symmetry.space_group_name_H-M   'P 1'
#
loop_
_entity.id
_entity.type
_entity.pdbx_description
1 polymer ?
#
loop_
_entity_poly.entity_id
_entity_poly.type
_entity_poly.pdbx_seq_one_letter_code
_entity_poly.pdbx_strand_id
1 'polypeptide(L)'
;VKPLLFRLKHLRWPLLVYQRVAKDPKAEFFEELFSRNGWPAAWRNGVFPFHHFHSNSHEVLGVYEGEVTVQFGGDAGVVLTANPGDVIILPAGTRHKRLSARGALGIVGAYPEGSDPDTCRGSSAKVEDVPLPACDPVYGAGGPLFTYWLPPDGR
;
A
#
# COMPACT_ATOMS: atom_id res chain seq x y z
N VAL A 1 -13.62 -9.11 -7.88
CA VAL A 1 -13.39 -7.88 -7.12
C VAL A 1 -12.64 -6.88 -7.97
N LYS A 2 -13.14 -5.66 -8.00
CA LYS A 2 -12.53 -4.60 -8.79
C LYS A 2 -11.98 -3.53 -7.83
N PRO A 3 -10.67 -3.28 -7.84
CA PRO A 3 -10.10 -2.23 -6.99
C PRO A 3 -10.43 -0.84 -7.52
N LEU A 4 -10.37 0.14 -6.64
CA LEU A 4 -10.26 1.54 -7.06
C LEU A 4 -8.82 1.79 -7.50
N LEU A 5 -8.66 2.55 -8.56
CA LEU A 5 -7.35 2.86 -9.15
C LEU A 5 -7.08 4.35 -9.06
N PHE A 6 -5.86 4.70 -8.65
CA PHE A 6 -5.42 6.09 -8.62
C PHE A 6 -4.06 6.20 -9.27
N ARG A 7 -4.01 6.84 -10.43
CA ARG A 7 -2.75 7.07 -11.14
C ARG A 7 -2.11 8.34 -10.60
N LEU A 8 -0.89 8.20 -10.10
CA LEU A 8 -0.11 9.31 -9.56
C LEU A 8 1.02 9.64 -10.51
N LYS A 9 1.38 10.93 -10.59
CA LYS A 9 2.47 11.37 -11.45
C LYS A 9 3.78 10.69 -11.09
N HIS A 10 4.56 10.36 -12.10
CA HIS A 10 5.90 9.77 -11.99
C HIS A 10 5.95 8.34 -11.45
N LEU A 11 4.80 7.71 -11.20
CA LEU A 11 4.75 6.31 -10.82
C LEU A 11 4.44 5.44 -12.03
N ARG A 12 5.10 4.29 -12.11
CA ARG A 12 4.88 3.32 -13.18
C ARG A 12 3.48 2.72 -13.09
N TRP A 13 3.05 2.39 -11.88
CA TRP A 13 1.81 1.66 -11.64
C TRP A 13 0.86 2.45 -10.75
N PRO A 14 -0.45 2.21 -10.87
CA PRO A 14 -1.43 2.92 -10.05
C PRO A 14 -1.42 2.43 -8.60
N LEU A 15 -1.85 3.31 -7.70
CA LEU A 15 -2.25 2.95 -6.35
C LEU A 15 -3.53 2.12 -6.45
N LEU A 16 -3.62 1.03 -5.72
CA LEU A 16 -4.81 0.17 -5.72
C LEU A 16 -5.48 0.19 -4.35
N VAL A 17 -6.80 0.30 -4.33
CA VAL A 17 -7.57 0.24 -3.08
C VAL A 17 -8.63 -0.85 -3.20
N TYR A 18 -8.55 -1.86 -2.35
CA TYR A 18 -9.58 -2.86 -2.18
C TYR A 18 -10.44 -2.47 -0.98
N GLN A 19 -11.69 -2.10 -1.22
CA GLN A 19 -12.58 -1.69 -0.14
C GLN A 19 -13.25 -2.90 0.50
N ARG A 20 -13.33 -2.87 1.81
CA ARG A 20 -14.08 -3.86 2.60
C ARG A 20 -13.71 -5.30 2.26
N VAL A 21 -12.42 -5.60 2.29
CA VAL A 21 -11.89 -6.95 2.11
C VAL A 21 -12.46 -7.89 3.18
N ALA A 22 -12.67 -7.35 4.38
CA ALA A 22 -13.27 -8.09 5.48
C ALA A 22 -14.14 -7.15 6.30
N LYS A 23 -15.13 -7.74 7.00
CA LYS A 23 -15.96 -7.02 7.94
C LYS A 23 -15.32 -7.12 9.32
N ASP A 24 -15.10 -5.96 9.97
CA ASP A 24 -14.52 -5.87 11.32
C ASP A 24 -13.26 -6.75 11.49
N PRO A 25 -12.24 -6.57 10.63
CA PRO A 25 -11.04 -7.40 10.72
C PRO A 25 -10.24 -7.07 11.97
N LYS A 26 -9.50 -8.08 12.43
CA LYS A 26 -8.46 -7.88 13.45
C LYS A 26 -7.11 -7.80 12.75
N ALA A 27 -6.08 -7.33 13.48
CA ALA A 27 -4.74 -7.26 12.93
C ALA A 27 -4.26 -8.61 12.39
N GLU A 28 -4.54 -9.69 13.13
CA GLU A 28 -4.14 -11.05 12.78
C GLU A 28 -4.71 -11.49 11.43
N PHE A 29 -5.91 -11.04 11.08
CA PHE A 29 -6.51 -11.34 9.78
C PHE A 29 -5.61 -10.86 8.64
N PHE A 30 -5.18 -9.60 8.70
CA PHE A 30 -4.31 -9.05 7.66
C PHE A 30 -2.91 -9.63 7.71
N GLU A 31 -2.39 -9.88 8.90
CA GLU A 31 -1.06 -10.50 9.04
C GLU A 31 -1.01 -11.87 8.36
N GLU A 32 -2.04 -12.68 8.57
CA GLU A 32 -2.12 -14.00 7.93
C GLU A 32 -2.36 -13.89 6.43
N LEU A 33 -3.27 -13.01 6.02
CA LEU A 33 -3.62 -12.82 4.61
C LEU A 33 -2.40 -12.38 3.80
N PHE A 34 -1.70 -11.35 4.25
CA PHE A 34 -0.54 -10.82 3.54
C PHE A 34 0.61 -11.82 3.54
N SER A 35 0.87 -12.43 4.69
CA SER A 35 1.98 -13.39 4.82
C SER A 35 1.82 -14.61 3.92
N ARG A 36 0.61 -15.17 3.84
CA ARG A 36 0.40 -16.34 2.98
C ARG A 36 0.48 -16.01 1.50
N ASN A 37 0.34 -14.73 1.15
CA ASN A 37 0.45 -14.27 -0.23
C ASN A 37 1.85 -13.70 -0.54
N GLY A 38 2.85 -14.01 0.27
CA GLY A 38 4.22 -13.62 0.00
C GLY A 38 4.56 -12.18 0.38
N TRP A 39 3.74 -11.56 1.24
CA TRP A 39 4.01 -10.25 1.81
C TRP A 39 4.06 -10.40 3.34
N PRO A 40 5.20 -10.83 3.90
CA PRO A 40 5.31 -11.06 5.34
C PRO A 40 4.95 -9.81 6.13
N ALA A 41 4.10 -9.97 7.13
CA ALA A 41 3.68 -8.84 7.97
C ALA A 41 4.89 -8.23 8.67
N ALA A 42 5.06 -6.92 8.55
CA ALA A 42 6.23 -6.22 9.03
C ALA A 42 5.95 -5.42 10.30
N TRP A 43 4.78 -4.78 10.40
CA TRP A 43 4.48 -3.92 11.53
C TRP A 43 2.99 -3.72 11.72
N ARG A 44 2.62 -3.30 12.94
CA ARG A 44 1.32 -2.76 13.29
C ARG A 44 1.55 -1.34 13.77
N ASN A 45 0.95 -0.35 13.10
CA ASN A 45 1.13 1.06 13.48
C ASN A 45 0.12 1.94 12.74
N GLY A 46 0.39 3.23 12.67
CA GLY A 46 -0.31 4.20 11.84
C GLY A 46 0.55 4.60 10.65
N VAL A 47 0.24 5.74 10.09
CA VAL A 47 1.00 6.36 8.99
C VAL A 47 1.67 7.62 9.52
N PHE A 48 2.91 7.85 9.14
CA PHE A 48 3.64 9.07 9.55
C PHE A 48 2.91 10.34 9.09
N PRO A 49 2.89 11.40 9.92
CA PRO A 49 2.24 12.67 9.58
C PRO A 49 3.12 13.58 8.71
N PHE A 50 4.00 13.01 7.91
CA PHE A 50 4.83 13.73 6.96
C PHE A 50 4.98 12.90 5.69
N HIS A 51 5.20 13.56 4.56
CA HIS A 51 5.42 12.86 3.30
C HIS A 51 6.66 11.98 3.39
N HIS A 52 6.50 10.71 3.09
CA HIS A 52 7.61 9.74 3.02
C HIS A 52 7.28 8.70 1.97
N PHE A 53 8.30 7.96 1.54
CA PHE A 53 8.11 6.90 0.55
C PHE A 53 9.22 5.86 0.71
N HIS A 54 8.98 4.69 0.14
CA HIS A 54 9.97 3.64 0.02
C HIS A 54 10.41 3.59 -1.44
N SER A 55 11.71 3.85 -1.69
CA SER A 55 12.21 3.93 -3.07
C SER A 55 12.44 2.55 -3.68
N ASN A 56 12.60 1.54 -2.85
CA ASN A 56 13.07 0.22 -3.24
C ASN A 56 12.07 -0.90 -2.91
N SER A 57 10.85 -0.58 -2.56
CA SER A 57 9.86 -1.59 -2.18
C SER A 57 8.44 -1.11 -2.40
N HIS A 58 7.57 -2.02 -2.84
CA HIS A 58 6.13 -1.85 -2.76
C HIS A 58 5.69 -2.03 -1.30
N GLU A 59 4.49 -1.57 -0.98
CA GLU A 59 3.93 -1.68 0.36
C GLU A 59 2.44 -1.99 0.29
N VAL A 60 1.93 -2.74 1.25
CA VAL A 60 0.50 -2.94 1.45
C VAL A 60 0.11 -2.50 2.85
N LEU A 61 -1.02 -1.82 2.95
CA LEU A 61 -1.59 -1.35 4.22
C LEU A 61 -2.99 -1.94 4.38
N GLY A 62 -3.23 -2.62 5.50
CA GLY A 62 -4.54 -3.12 5.86
C GLY A 62 -5.05 -2.43 7.11
N VAL A 63 -6.17 -1.71 7.01
CA VAL A 63 -6.74 -0.98 8.15
C VAL A 63 -7.62 -1.93 8.96
N TYR A 64 -7.33 -2.09 10.25
CA TYR A 64 -8.14 -2.95 11.12
C TYR A 64 -8.84 -2.17 12.23
N GLU A 65 -8.44 -0.92 12.49
CA GLU A 65 -9.04 -0.11 13.55
C GLU A 65 -8.96 1.37 13.19
N GLY A 66 -10.02 2.12 13.47
CA GLY A 66 -10.07 3.55 13.25
C GLY A 66 -10.25 3.92 11.78
N GLU A 67 -10.31 5.23 11.54
CA GLU A 67 -10.44 5.81 10.19
C GLU A 67 -9.23 6.69 9.96
N VAL A 68 -8.61 6.56 8.79
CA VAL A 68 -7.42 7.36 8.45
C VAL A 68 -7.62 8.08 7.12
N THR A 69 -7.23 9.35 7.06
CA THR A 69 -7.19 10.14 5.84
C THR A 69 -5.73 10.38 5.49
N VAL A 70 -5.35 9.92 4.30
CA VAL A 70 -3.96 9.93 3.83
C VAL A 70 -3.89 10.63 2.48
N GLN A 71 -2.86 11.45 2.30
CA GLN A 71 -2.53 12.06 1.02
C GLN A 71 -1.43 11.25 0.34
N PHE A 72 -1.68 10.82 -0.87
CA PHE A 72 -0.76 10.02 -1.69
C PHE A 72 -0.27 10.83 -2.88
N GLY A 73 1.03 10.76 -3.17
CA GLY A 73 1.61 11.42 -4.33
C GLY A 73 2.13 12.83 -4.08
N GLY A 74 2.34 13.20 -2.83
CA GLY A 74 2.83 14.53 -2.45
C GLY A 74 1.69 15.54 -2.32
N ASP A 75 2.03 16.83 -2.19
CA ASP A 75 1.05 17.89 -1.90
C ASP A 75 0.01 18.08 -3.01
N ALA A 76 0.33 17.71 -4.23
CA ALA A 76 -0.60 17.77 -5.37
C ALA A 76 -1.30 16.42 -5.63
N GLY A 77 -1.13 15.47 -4.74
CA GLY A 77 -1.66 14.13 -4.92
C GLY A 77 -3.11 13.95 -4.47
N VAL A 78 -3.54 12.69 -4.42
CA VAL A 78 -4.92 12.32 -4.05
C VAL A 78 -5.05 12.19 -2.54
N VAL A 79 -6.20 12.57 -2.02
CA VAL A 79 -6.54 12.39 -0.61
C VAL A 79 -7.60 11.30 -0.53
N LEU A 80 -7.31 10.26 0.24
CA LEU A 80 -8.21 9.12 0.43
C LEU A 80 -8.46 8.88 1.90
N THR A 81 -9.69 8.47 2.23
CA THR A 81 -10.05 8.03 3.58
C THR A 81 -10.27 6.53 3.56
N ALA A 82 -9.59 5.83 4.47
CA ALA A 82 -9.68 4.39 4.60
C ALA A 82 -10.29 4.01 5.95
N ASN A 83 -11.08 2.94 5.94
CA ASN A 83 -11.83 2.43 7.08
C ASN A 83 -11.43 0.98 7.36
N PRO A 84 -11.77 0.43 8.52
CA PRO A 84 -11.47 -0.97 8.80
C PRO A 84 -12.02 -1.89 7.70
N GLY A 85 -11.17 -2.77 7.23
CA GLY A 85 -11.45 -3.66 6.10
C GLY A 85 -10.86 -3.22 4.78
N ASP A 86 -10.43 -1.97 4.67
CA ASP A 86 -9.82 -1.45 3.44
C ASP A 86 -8.35 -1.82 3.36
N VAL A 87 -7.89 -2.13 2.14
CA VAL A 87 -6.49 -2.45 1.85
C VAL A 87 -6.00 -1.52 0.76
N ILE A 88 -4.84 -0.92 0.96
CA ILE A 88 -4.20 -0.03 0.00
C ILE A 88 -2.87 -0.64 -0.42
N ILE A 89 -2.63 -0.75 -1.73
CA ILE A 89 -1.38 -1.26 -2.28
C ILE A 89 -0.64 -0.11 -2.95
N LEU A 90 0.55 0.17 -2.45
CA LEU A 90 1.38 1.29 -2.89
C LEU A 90 2.54 0.76 -3.73
N PRO A 91 2.63 1.12 -5.02
CA PRO A 91 3.84 0.80 -5.76
C PRO A 91 5.03 1.59 -5.20
N ALA A 92 6.24 1.05 -5.39
CA ALA A 92 7.46 1.70 -4.93
C ALA A 92 7.52 3.15 -5.38
N GLY A 93 7.94 4.04 -4.47
CA GLY A 93 8.02 5.47 -4.74
C GLY A 93 6.76 6.26 -4.41
N THR A 94 5.70 5.62 -3.95
CA THR A 94 4.45 6.31 -3.60
C THR A 94 4.63 7.12 -2.32
N ARG A 95 4.65 8.44 -2.44
CA ARG A 95 4.68 9.33 -1.28
C ARG A 95 3.35 9.24 -0.55
N HIS A 96 3.39 9.22 0.77
CA HIS A 96 2.18 9.19 1.58
C HIS A 96 2.38 9.91 2.90
N LYS A 97 1.28 10.54 3.37
CA LYS A 97 1.26 11.35 4.58
C LYS A 97 -0.11 11.26 5.22
N ARG A 98 -0.16 10.94 6.52
CA ARG A 98 -1.40 10.99 7.26
C ARG A 98 -1.82 12.45 7.46
N LEU A 99 -3.03 12.79 7.05
CA LEU A 99 -3.62 14.12 7.29
C LEU A 99 -4.42 14.14 8.59
N SER A 100 -5.18 13.08 8.85
CA SER A 100 -6.00 12.98 10.06
C SER A 100 -6.35 11.52 10.34
N ALA A 101 -6.83 11.28 11.56
CA ALA A 101 -7.34 9.96 11.94
C ALA A 101 -8.47 10.16 12.94
N ARG A 102 -9.42 9.24 12.95
CA ARG A 102 -10.52 9.17 13.93
C ARG A 102 -10.40 7.87 14.71
N GLY A 103 -10.48 8.02 16.05
CA GLY A 103 -10.36 6.90 16.96
C GLY A 103 -8.93 6.37 17.02
N ALA A 104 -8.75 5.28 17.74
CA ALA A 104 -7.48 4.59 17.77
C ALA A 104 -7.22 4.00 16.39
N LEU A 105 -6.06 4.30 15.80
CA LEU A 105 -5.72 3.87 14.46
C LEU A 105 -4.84 2.62 14.52
N GLY A 106 -5.26 1.57 13.81
CA GLY A 106 -4.48 0.35 13.66
C GLY A 106 -4.38 -0.08 12.20
N ILE A 107 -3.15 -0.19 11.73
CA ILE A 107 -2.84 -0.61 10.36
C ILE A 107 -1.77 -1.70 10.41
N VAL A 108 -1.96 -2.75 9.63
CA VAL A 108 -0.92 -3.75 9.36
C VAL A 108 -0.23 -3.35 8.07
N GLY A 109 1.10 -3.19 8.14
CA GLY A 109 1.92 -2.93 6.97
C GLY A 109 2.76 -4.14 6.61
N ALA A 110 2.95 -4.35 5.30
CA ALA A 110 3.76 -5.44 4.81
C ALA A 110 4.43 -5.07 3.49
N TYR A 111 5.49 -5.80 3.17
CA TYR A 111 6.28 -5.62 1.96
C TYR A 111 6.48 -6.98 1.30
N PRO A 112 6.68 -7.03 -0.04
CA PRO A 112 6.97 -8.31 -0.69
C PRO A 112 8.17 -9.01 -0.04
N GLU A 113 8.11 -10.34 0.01
CA GLU A 113 9.18 -11.17 0.58
C GLU A 113 10.54 -10.83 -0.03
N GLY A 114 11.56 -10.74 0.82
CA GLY A 114 12.91 -10.37 0.39
C GLY A 114 13.17 -8.89 0.31
N SER A 115 12.17 -8.04 0.55
CA SER A 115 12.35 -6.59 0.57
C SER A 115 13.05 -6.13 1.84
N ASP A 116 13.87 -5.08 1.70
CA ASP A 116 14.48 -4.37 2.82
C ASP A 116 14.19 -2.88 2.61
N PRO A 117 12.96 -2.45 2.95
CA PRO A 117 12.50 -1.11 2.56
C PRO A 117 13.27 0.00 3.24
N ASP A 118 13.69 0.99 2.44
CA ASP A 118 14.21 2.25 2.94
C ASP A 118 13.06 3.18 3.33
N THR A 119 13.37 4.29 3.96
CA THR A 119 12.39 5.35 4.21
C THR A 119 13.01 6.68 3.78
N CYS A 120 12.40 7.28 2.78
CA CYS A 120 12.85 8.51 2.16
C CYS A 120 11.86 9.63 2.42
N ARG A 121 12.36 10.86 2.60
CA ARG A 121 11.53 12.05 2.84
C ARG A 121 11.74 13.13 1.78
N GLY A 122 12.96 13.23 1.26
CA GLY A 122 13.31 14.26 0.29
C GLY A 122 12.75 13.98 -1.11
N SER A 123 12.83 15.00 -1.97
CA SER A 123 12.38 14.88 -3.36
C SER A 123 13.46 14.32 -4.28
N SER A 124 14.70 14.26 -3.81
CA SER A 124 15.87 13.89 -4.62
C SER A 124 16.16 12.39 -4.65
N ALA A 125 15.49 11.60 -3.82
CA ALA A 125 15.72 10.17 -3.79
C ALA A 125 15.18 9.53 -5.07
N LYS A 126 16.02 8.72 -5.74
CA LYS A 126 15.64 8.03 -6.95
C LYS A 126 14.82 6.79 -6.61
N VAL A 127 13.67 6.66 -7.23
CA VAL A 127 12.86 5.45 -7.11
C VAL A 127 13.52 4.34 -7.93
N GLU A 128 13.75 3.19 -7.30
CA GLU A 128 14.36 2.05 -7.97
C GLU A 128 13.33 1.35 -8.87
N ASP A 129 13.84 0.59 -9.82
CA ASP A 129 13.02 -0.18 -10.73
C ASP A 129 12.63 -1.51 -10.06
N VAL A 130 11.66 -1.42 -9.15
CA VAL A 130 11.24 -2.56 -8.34
C VAL A 130 10.38 -3.51 -9.16
N PRO A 131 10.72 -4.81 -9.21
CA PRO A 131 9.95 -5.77 -10.01
C PRO A 131 8.54 -6.00 -9.44
N LEU A 132 7.69 -6.60 -10.27
CA LEU A 132 6.37 -7.06 -9.81
C LEU A 132 6.52 -8.05 -8.66
N PRO A 133 5.63 -8.00 -7.69
CA PRO A 133 5.61 -9.05 -6.65
C PRO A 133 5.13 -10.36 -7.24
N ALA A 134 5.40 -11.47 -6.57
CA ALA A 134 4.95 -12.80 -7.01
C ALA A 134 3.44 -12.95 -6.91
N CYS A 135 2.82 -12.29 -5.92
CA CYS A 135 1.38 -12.40 -5.66
C CYS A 135 0.79 -11.03 -5.32
N ASP A 136 -0.48 -10.88 -5.60
CA ASP A 136 -1.33 -9.85 -5.02
C ASP A 136 -1.44 -10.15 -3.51
N PRO A 137 -1.27 -9.16 -2.63
CA PRO A 137 -1.27 -9.44 -1.18
C PRO A 137 -2.62 -9.92 -0.65
N VAL A 138 -3.71 -9.66 -1.35
CA VAL A 138 -5.06 -10.06 -0.94
C VAL A 138 -5.54 -11.28 -1.70
N TYR A 139 -5.38 -11.29 -3.02
CA TYR A 139 -5.98 -12.30 -3.90
C TYR A 139 -4.98 -13.31 -4.47
N GLY A 140 -3.72 -13.23 -4.07
CA GLY A 140 -2.73 -14.24 -4.43
C GLY A 140 -2.23 -14.17 -5.86
N ALA A 141 -1.73 -15.30 -6.37
CA ALA A 141 -1.24 -15.40 -7.73
C ALA A 141 -2.39 -15.13 -8.72
N GLY A 142 -2.15 -14.26 -9.68
CA GLY A 142 -3.17 -13.92 -10.68
C GLY A 142 -4.26 -12.98 -10.17
N GLY A 143 -4.12 -12.37 -8.99
CA GLY A 143 -5.09 -11.41 -8.49
C GLY A 143 -5.14 -10.12 -9.31
N PRO A 144 -6.10 -9.21 -9.00
CA PRO A 144 -6.31 -7.99 -9.79
C PRO A 144 -5.10 -7.08 -9.93
N LEU A 145 -4.14 -7.13 -9.00
CA LEU A 145 -2.89 -6.38 -9.12
C LEU A 145 -2.25 -6.58 -10.49
N PHE A 146 -2.25 -7.81 -10.99
CA PHE A 146 -1.58 -8.14 -12.25
C PHE A 146 -2.36 -7.69 -13.49
N THR A 147 -3.61 -7.30 -13.34
CA THR A 147 -4.38 -6.64 -14.39
C THR A 147 -3.95 -5.19 -14.58
N TYR A 148 -3.58 -4.52 -13.48
CA TYR A 148 -3.31 -3.08 -13.48
C TYR A 148 -1.83 -2.73 -13.38
N TRP A 149 -1.02 -3.58 -12.76
CA TRP A 149 0.43 -3.42 -12.72
C TRP A 149 1.04 -4.23 -13.86
N LEU A 150 1.15 -3.61 -15.01
CA LEU A 150 1.64 -4.29 -16.19
C LEU A 150 3.17 -4.20 -16.26
N PRO A 151 3.84 -5.20 -16.89
CA PRO A 151 5.27 -5.12 -17.12
C PRO A 151 5.64 -3.84 -17.89
N PRO A 152 6.92 -3.36 -17.78
CA PRO A 152 7.35 -2.09 -18.36
C PRO A 152 7.10 -1.97 -19.87
N ASP A 153 7.09 -3.08 -20.59
CA ASP A 153 6.89 -3.12 -22.05
C ASP A 153 5.45 -3.46 -22.44
N GLY A 154 4.51 -3.44 -21.48
CA GLY A 154 3.10 -3.73 -21.74
C GLY A 154 2.77 -5.20 -21.94
N ARG A 155 3.66 -6.10 -21.60
CA ARG A 155 3.47 -7.55 -21.76
C ARG A 155 3.26 -8.28 -20.45
#